data_962094a41cdb9b7584eb09c13dd52022
#
_entry.id   962094a41cdb9b7584eb09c13dd52022
#
_cell.length_a   1.000
_cell.length_b   1.000
_cell.length_c   1.000
_cell.angle_alpha   90.00
_cell.angle_beta   90.00
_cell.angle_gamma   90.00
#
_symmetry.space_group_name_H-M   'P 1'
#
loop_
_entity.id
_entity.type
_entity.pdbx_description
1 polymer ?
#
loop_
_entity_poly.entity_id
_entity_poly.type
_entity_poly.pdbx_seq_one_letter_code
_entity_poly.pdbx_strand_id
1 'polypeptide(L)'
;MAKLVSDSAKKFFLADKNCPLAYEPSGEDFLSPCLGEADVMRRVLPQNEFAKWLKEFMPQIPTTANADWLPVTVSPDPSDPKLAHLDGLNLSRAWMLEGILSALPSDDPRRPALQATADAHRRAGLAAVTGEHYEGGHWLGSFAVYLTTQRGIAHLKSRDQGAPPSQSPTQTHGDLEAAAR
;
A
#
# COMPACT_ATOMS: atom_id res chain seq x y z
N MET A 1 6.94 -9.23 -17.98
CA MET A 1 6.62 -7.88 -17.49
C MET A 1 6.87 -7.77 -15.98
N ALA A 2 6.18 -8.50 -15.11
CA ALA A 2 6.32 -8.37 -13.64
C ALA A 2 7.78 -8.50 -13.12
N LYS A 3 8.55 -9.48 -13.62
CA LYS A 3 9.97 -9.64 -13.24
C LYS A 3 10.80 -8.41 -13.59
N LEU A 4 10.62 -7.83 -14.79
CA LEU A 4 11.34 -6.63 -15.20
C LEU A 4 11.05 -5.44 -14.28
N VAL A 5 9.78 -5.24 -13.92
CA VAL A 5 9.37 -4.17 -12.99
C VAL A 5 10.00 -4.38 -11.62
N SER A 6 9.96 -5.60 -11.09
CA SER A 6 10.58 -5.93 -9.80
C SER A 6 12.09 -5.73 -9.80
N ASP A 7 12.79 -6.18 -10.84
CA ASP A 7 14.24 -6.03 -10.96
C ASP A 7 14.63 -4.55 -11.08
N SER A 8 13.85 -3.76 -11.84
CA SER A 8 14.09 -2.32 -11.99
C SER A 8 13.85 -1.58 -10.66
N ALA A 9 12.77 -1.88 -9.94
CA ALA A 9 12.50 -1.27 -8.64
C ALA A 9 13.64 -1.55 -7.65
N LYS A 10 14.10 -2.80 -7.56
CA LYS A 10 15.25 -3.15 -6.71
C LYS A 10 16.52 -2.44 -7.14
N LYS A 11 16.78 -2.34 -8.44
CA LYS A 11 17.96 -1.64 -8.96
C LYS A 11 17.99 -0.15 -8.57
N PHE A 12 16.83 0.50 -8.59
CA PHE A 12 16.75 1.94 -8.30
C PHE A 12 16.67 2.26 -6.82
N PHE A 13 15.94 1.47 -6.03
CA PHE A 13 15.52 1.84 -4.68
C PHE A 13 16.11 1.01 -3.55
N LEU A 14 16.73 -0.15 -3.83
CA LEU A 14 17.20 -1.03 -2.75
C LEU A 14 18.29 -0.39 -1.87
N ALA A 15 19.08 0.52 -2.42
CA ALA A 15 20.17 1.21 -1.71
C ALA A 15 19.73 2.48 -0.99
N ASP A 16 18.48 2.94 -1.19
CA ASP A 16 17.99 4.21 -0.65
C ASP A 16 17.78 4.12 0.87
N LYS A 17 18.14 5.21 1.54
CA LYS A 17 18.12 5.33 3.00
C LYS A 17 17.71 6.75 3.41
N ASN A 18 17.15 6.89 4.63
CA ASN A 18 16.87 8.18 5.24
C ASN A 18 16.02 9.10 4.37
N CYS A 19 14.90 8.59 3.83
CA CYS A 19 14.02 9.40 3.00
C CYS A 19 13.62 10.71 3.71
N PRO A 20 13.81 11.88 3.06
CA PRO A 20 13.68 13.18 3.72
C PRO A 20 12.21 13.64 3.77
N LEU A 21 11.38 13.03 4.64
CA LEU A 21 9.97 13.43 4.85
C LEU A 21 9.76 14.91 5.14
N ALA A 22 10.79 15.62 5.62
CA ALA A 22 10.71 17.06 5.90
C ALA A 22 10.47 17.92 4.65
N TYR A 23 10.67 17.38 3.45
CA TYR A 23 10.33 18.04 2.18
C TYR A 23 8.88 17.82 1.76
N GLU A 24 8.14 17.01 2.49
CA GLU A 24 6.74 16.72 2.21
C GLU A 24 5.79 17.37 3.23
N PRO A 25 4.64 17.89 2.79
CA PRO A 25 4.25 18.05 1.40
C PRO A 25 4.89 19.29 0.77
N SER A 26 5.19 19.26 -0.53
CA SER A 26 5.23 20.49 -1.32
C SER A 26 3.80 21.00 -1.50
N GLY A 27 3.62 22.27 -1.89
CA GLY A 27 2.28 22.89 -1.95
C GLY A 27 1.28 22.20 -2.89
N GLU A 28 1.73 21.30 -3.77
CA GLU A 28 0.91 20.68 -4.83
C GLU A 28 0.95 19.15 -4.79
N ASP A 29 1.53 18.54 -3.77
CA ASP A 29 1.64 17.08 -3.69
C ASP A 29 0.28 16.43 -3.42
N PHE A 30 -0.03 15.38 -4.16
CA PHE A 30 -1.13 14.45 -3.89
C PHE A 30 -0.66 13.00 -3.70
N LEU A 31 0.64 12.77 -3.79
CA LEU A 31 1.34 11.52 -3.46
C LEU A 31 2.58 11.84 -2.63
N SER A 32 2.84 11.03 -1.61
CA SER A 32 4.08 11.09 -0.84
C SER A 32 5.18 10.32 -1.58
N PRO A 33 6.28 10.94 -2.00
CA PRO A 33 7.41 10.23 -2.60
C PRO A 33 7.97 9.14 -1.70
N CYS A 34 8.22 9.42 -0.43
CA CYS A 34 8.75 8.43 0.52
C CYS A 34 7.82 7.25 0.73
N LEU A 35 6.53 7.49 0.97
CA LEU A 35 5.57 6.40 1.14
C LEU A 35 5.31 5.65 -0.18
N GLY A 36 5.34 6.35 -1.32
CA GLY A 36 5.20 5.73 -2.64
C GLY A 36 6.32 4.76 -2.95
N GLU A 37 7.57 5.11 -2.64
CA GLU A 37 8.71 4.22 -2.77
C GLU A 37 8.57 3.01 -1.83
N ALA A 38 8.21 3.23 -0.57
CA ALA A 38 7.96 2.14 0.37
C ALA A 38 6.81 1.23 -0.09
N ASP A 39 5.75 1.79 -0.71
CA ASP A 39 4.63 1.00 -1.26
C ASP A 39 5.05 0.16 -2.48
N VAL A 40 6.00 0.60 -3.27
CA VAL A 40 6.61 -0.20 -4.34
C VAL A 40 7.49 -1.29 -3.73
N MET A 41 8.38 -0.94 -2.81
CA MET A 41 9.35 -1.89 -2.26
C MET A 41 8.70 -3.02 -1.46
N ARG A 42 7.59 -2.78 -0.75
CA ARG A 42 6.83 -3.86 -0.09
C ARG A 42 6.26 -4.90 -1.06
N ARG A 43 6.07 -4.55 -2.33
CA ARG A 43 5.53 -5.44 -3.36
C ARG A 43 6.59 -6.32 -4.01
N VAL A 44 7.86 -5.91 -3.93
CA VAL A 44 8.97 -6.56 -4.63
C VAL A 44 9.97 -7.23 -3.69
N LEU A 45 9.96 -6.90 -2.40
CA LEU A 45 10.80 -7.53 -1.40
C LEU A 45 10.02 -8.60 -0.60
N PRO A 46 10.68 -9.70 -0.17
CA PRO A 46 10.16 -10.58 0.88
C PRO A 46 9.93 -9.80 2.18
N GLN A 47 8.96 -10.23 2.98
CA GLN A 47 8.51 -9.54 4.19
C GLN A 47 9.65 -9.11 5.13
N ASN A 48 10.54 -10.04 5.48
CA ASN A 48 11.65 -9.75 6.40
C ASN A 48 12.70 -8.82 5.79
N GLU A 49 12.92 -8.88 4.47
CA GLU A 49 13.81 -7.97 3.76
C GLU A 49 13.21 -6.58 3.69
N PHE A 50 11.91 -6.49 3.41
CA PHE A 50 11.18 -5.23 3.43
C PHE A 50 11.22 -4.55 4.80
N ALA A 51 11.00 -5.30 5.88
CA ALA A 51 11.04 -4.75 7.23
C ALA A 51 12.42 -4.17 7.60
N LYS A 52 13.51 -4.83 7.17
CA LYS A 52 14.89 -4.33 7.35
C LYS A 52 15.15 -3.10 6.50
N TRP A 53 14.80 -3.15 5.21
CA TRP A 53 14.97 -2.04 4.29
C TRP A 53 14.20 -0.80 4.77
N LEU A 54 12.94 -0.96 5.15
CA LEU A 54 12.10 0.14 5.65
C LEU A 54 12.68 0.80 6.91
N LYS A 55 13.36 0.05 7.78
CA LYS A 55 14.02 0.60 8.98
C LYS A 55 15.14 1.55 8.62
N GLU A 56 15.89 1.28 7.54
CA GLU A 56 16.97 2.13 7.06
C GLU A 56 16.45 3.27 6.19
N PHE A 57 15.40 3.01 5.42
CA PHE A 57 14.80 3.99 4.51
C PHE A 57 13.98 5.06 5.25
N MET A 58 13.19 4.65 6.26
CA MET A 58 12.36 5.56 7.06
C MET A 58 12.61 5.35 8.58
N PRO A 59 13.80 5.71 9.08
CA PRO A 59 14.16 5.50 10.49
C PRO A 59 13.34 6.37 11.45
N GLN A 60 12.68 7.42 10.97
CA GLN A 60 11.83 8.34 11.73
C GLN A 60 10.47 7.75 12.12
N ILE A 61 10.07 6.57 11.59
CA ILE A 61 8.84 5.91 12.02
C ILE A 61 8.97 5.49 13.49
N PRO A 62 8.15 6.01 14.42
CA PRO A 62 8.26 5.66 15.83
C PRO A 62 7.73 4.25 16.12
N THR A 63 8.04 3.76 17.32
CA THR A 63 7.55 2.46 17.82
C THR A 63 6.39 2.60 18.81
N THR A 64 5.99 3.81 19.12
CA THR A 64 4.84 4.13 19.97
C THR A 64 3.68 4.61 19.13
N ALA A 65 2.44 4.33 19.54
CA ALA A 65 1.24 4.79 18.85
C ALA A 65 1.17 6.32 18.85
N ASN A 66 1.64 6.93 17.77
CA ASN A 66 1.70 8.36 17.56
C ASN A 66 1.59 8.64 16.06
N ALA A 67 0.79 9.63 15.68
CA ALA A 67 0.63 10.09 14.29
C ALA A 67 1.42 11.38 13.99
N ASP A 68 2.01 12.04 14.99
CA ASP A 68 2.64 13.36 14.85
C ASP A 68 3.92 13.33 14.01
N TRP A 69 4.51 12.15 13.81
CA TRP A 69 5.70 11.99 12.95
C TRP A 69 5.39 12.22 11.45
N LEU A 70 4.11 12.09 11.07
CA LEU A 70 3.60 12.37 9.73
C LEU A 70 2.20 12.98 9.87
N PRO A 71 2.09 14.29 10.15
CA PRO A 71 0.80 14.92 10.39
C PRO A 71 -0.08 14.95 9.16
N VAL A 72 -1.40 14.95 9.36
CA VAL A 72 -2.37 15.16 8.29
C VAL A 72 -2.16 16.53 7.67
N THR A 73 -2.39 16.61 6.35
CA THR A 73 -2.36 17.88 5.63
C THR A 73 -3.71 18.55 5.69
N VAL A 74 -3.71 19.87 5.72
CA VAL A 74 -4.92 20.67 5.70
C VAL A 74 -4.80 21.67 4.56
N SER A 75 -5.77 21.69 3.65
CA SER A 75 -5.85 22.73 2.62
C SER A 75 -6.19 24.06 3.30
N PRO A 76 -5.32 25.08 3.22
CA PRO A 76 -5.65 26.39 3.78
C PRO A 76 -6.73 27.15 2.98
N ASP A 77 -6.94 26.77 1.74
CA ASP A 77 -8.00 27.29 0.87
C ASP A 77 -8.57 26.16 0.01
N PRO A 78 -9.70 25.58 0.39
CA PRO A 78 -10.33 24.48 -0.38
C PRO A 78 -10.82 24.90 -1.78
N SER A 79 -10.93 26.20 -2.07
CA SER A 79 -11.32 26.72 -3.41
C SER A 79 -10.13 26.83 -4.36
N ASP A 80 -8.89 26.75 -3.86
CA ASP A 80 -7.70 26.71 -4.70
C ASP A 80 -7.50 25.29 -5.27
N PRO A 81 -7.58 25.12 -6.61
CA PRO A 81 -7.45 23.80 -7.23
C PRO A 81 -6.11 23.13 -6.95
N LYS A 82 -5.05 23.87 -6.70
CA LYS A 82 -3.73 23.32 -6.36
C LYS A 82 -3.68 22.82 -4.91
N LEU A 83 -4.26 23.56 -3.99
CA LEU A 83 -4.28 23.21 -2.57
C LEU A 83 -5.26 22.06 -2.27
N ALA A 84 -6.28 21.84 -3.10
CA ALA A 84 -7.14 20.66 -3.04
C ALA A 84 -6.36 19.33 -3.21
N HIS A 85 -5.16 19.37 -3.78
CA HIS A 85 -4.28 18.21 -3.85
C HIS A 85 -3.88 17.67 -2.47
N LEU A 86 -3.82 18.51 -1.44
CA LEU A 86 -3.49 18.09 -0.07
C LEU A 86 -4.54 17.13 0.53
N ASP A 87 -5.79 17.23 0.12
CA ASP A 87 -6.83 16.28 0.51
C ASP A 87 -6.59 14.90 -0.14
N GLY A 88 -6.17 14.89 -1.40
CA GLY A 88 -5.74 13.69 -2.09
C GLY A 88 -4.49 13.07 -1.49
N LEU A 89 -3.57 13.90 -0.97
CA LEU A 89 -2.38 13.43 -0.27
C LEU A 89 -2.75 12.66 1.01
N ASN A 90 -3.77 13.10 1.77
CA ASN A 90 -4.27 12.33 2.91
C ASN A 90 -4.79 10.95 2.49
N LEU A 91 -5.59 10.87 1.44
CA LEU A 91 -6.10 9.60 0.90
C LEU A 91 -4.95 8.68 0.45
N SER A 92 -3.98 9.22 -0.29
CA SER A 92 -2.85 8.46 -0.80
C SER A 92 -1.92 7.98 0.30
N ARG A 93 -1.61 8.81 1.28
CA ARG A 93 -0.84 8.40 2.45
C ARG A 93 -1.52 7.29 3.23
N ALA A 94 -2.86 7.36 3.40
CA ALA A 94 -3.62 6.31 4.07
C ALA A 94 -3.44 4.95 3.39
N TRP A 95 -3.68 4.82 2.07
CA TRP A 95 -3.55 3.51 1.42
C TRP A 95 -2.11 3.00 1.37
N MET A 96 -1.11 3.90 1.26
CA MET A 96 0.30 3.50 1.28
C MET A 96 0.69 2.98 2.67
N LEU A 97 0.27 3.65 3.74
CA LEU A 97 0.50 3.20 5.13
C LEU A 97 -0.20 1.87 5.42
N GLU A 98 -1.47 1.70 5.01
CA GLU A 98 -2.18 0.42 5.11
C GLU A 98 -1.45 -0.68 4.32
N GLY A 99 -0.93 -0.34 3.16
CA GLY A 99 -0.12 -1.23 2.35
C GLY A 99 1.17 -1.66 3.04
N ILE A 100 1.92 -0.72 3.59
CA ILE A 100 3.15 -0.97 4.36
C ILE A 100 2.83 -1.88 5.55
N LEU A 101 1.78 -1.57 6.33
CA LEU A 101 1.31 -2.39 7.44
C LEU A 101 1.02 -3.83 7.05
N SER A 102 0.40 -4.04 5.87
CA SER A 102 0.05 -5.38 5.39
C SER A 102 1.27 -6.24 5.06
N ALA A 103 2.42 -5.62 4.80
CA ALA A 103 3.66 -6.28 4.42
C ALA A 103 4.66 -6.44 5.58
N LEU A 104 4.43 -5.81 6.72
CA LEU A 104 5.29 -5.95 7.90
C LEU A 104 4.93 -7.20 8.71
N PRO A 105 5.92 -7.82 9.39
CA PRO A 105 5.68 -8.85 10.39
C PRO A 105 4.65 -8.38 11.44
N SER A 106 3.90 -9.32 12.00
CA SER A 106 2.84 -9.01 12.99
C SER A 106 3.38 -8.41 14.29
N ASP A 107 4.63 -8.70 14.60
CA ASP A 107 5.36 -8.24 15.77
C ASP A 107 6.28 -7.04 15.51
N ASP A 108 6.24 -6.44 14.33
CA ASP A 108 7.05 -5.26 14.01
C ASP A 108 6.66 -4.08 14.94
N PRO A 109 7.64 -3.51 15.68
CA PRO A 109 7.34 -2.50 16.71
C PRO A 109 6.80 -1.18 16.15
N ARG A 110 6.94 -0.90 14.85
CA ARG A 110 6.44 0.32 14.20
C ARG A 110 4.94 0.25 13.86
N ARG A 111 4.32 -0.93 13.92
CA ARG A 111 2.91 -1.12 13.55
C ARG A 111 1.94 -0.18 14.28
N PRO A 112 2.07 0.06 15.60
CA PRO A 112 1.15 0.97 16.30
C PRO A 112 1.20 2.41 15.76
N ALA A 113 2.38 2.93 15.46
CA ALA A 113 2.54 4.27 14.88
C ALA A 113 1.98 4.33 13.45
N LEU A 114 2.33 3.36 12.61
CA LEU A 114 1.83 3.28 11.23
C LEU A 114 0.30 3.19 11.19
N GLN A 115 -0.32 2.41 12.10
CA GLN A 115 -1.77 2.29 12.18
C GLN A 115 -2.42 3.60 12.61
N ALA A 116 -1.92 4.23 13.68
CA ALA A 116 -2.45 5.51 14.16
C ALA A 116 -2.39 6.59 13.07
N THR A 117 -1.28 6.62 12.32
CA THR A 117 -1.09 7.57 11.21
C THR A 117 -2.01 7.24 10.03
N ALA A 118 -2.11 5.97 9.63
CA ALA A 118 -3.03 5.55 8.57
C ALA A 118 -4.48 5.93 8.88
N ASP A 119 -4.92 5.71 10.12
CA ASP A 119 -6.27 6.05 10.57
C ASP A 119 -6.52 7.56 10.58
N ALA A 120 -5.52 8.36 10.97
CA ALA A 120 -5.62 9.81 10.94
C ALA A 120 -5.77 10.35 9.51
N HIS A 121 -4.89 9.93 8.60
CA HIS A 121 -4.94 10.31 7.20
C HIS A 121 -6.22 9.81 6.50
N ARG A 122 -6.66 8.58 6.80
CA ARG A 122 -7.90 8.02 6.27
C ARG A 122 -9.11 8.86 6.67
N ARG A 123 -9.23 9.23 7.95
CA ARG A 123 -10.33 10.08 8.43
C ARG A 123 -10.32 11.45 7.75
N ALA A 124 -9.17 12.11 7.73
CA ALA A 124 -9.03 13.44 7.12
C ALA A 124 -9.35 13.42 5.63
N GLY A 125 -8.74 12.49 4.88
CA GLY A 125 -8.94 12.39 3.43
C GLY A 125 -10.38 12.03 3.04
N LEU A 126 -11.04 11.11 3.76
CA LEU A 126 -12.43 10.76 3.48
C LEU A 126 -13.40 11.89 3.84
N ALA A 127 -13.11 12.68 4.87
CA ALA A 127 -13.92 13.83 5.26
C ALA A 127 -13.90 14.94 4.17
N ALA A 128 -12.84 15.01 3.36
CA ALA A 128 -12.74 15.98 2.26
C ALA A 128 -13.50 15.56 0.99
N VAL A 129 -14.01 14.33 0.91
CA VAL A 129 -14.76 13.84 -0.27
C VAL A 129 -16.22 14.25 -0.16
N THR A 130 -16.51 15.55 -0.18
CA THR A 130 -17.87 16.08 -0.02
C THR A 130 -18.56 16.38 -1.35
N GLY A 131 -17.79 16.65 -2.41
CA GLY A 131 -18.31 17.10 -3.69
C GLY A 131 -18.75 18.58 -3.70
N GLU A 132 -18.51 19.33 -2.61
CA GLU A 132 -18.87 20.76 -2.52
C GLU A 132 -18.03 21.65 -3.43
N HIS A 133 -16.77 21.25 -3.68
CA HIS A 133 -15.84 21.95 -4.56
C HIS A 133 -15.51 21.08 -5.77
N TYR A 134 -15.74 21.63 -6.97
CA TYR A 134 -15.47 20.90 -8.23
C TYR A 134 -13.99 20.56 -8.41
N GLU A 135 -13.10 21.43 -7.94
CA GLU A 135 -11.64 21.34 -8.07
C GLU A 135 -11.07 20.04 -7.52
N GLY A 136 -11.60 19.55 -6.40
CA GLY A 136 -11.25 18.24 -5.83
C GLY A 136 -12.25 17.13 -6.17
N GLY A 137 -13.54 17.48 -6.31
CA GLY A 137 -14.63 16.52 -6.34
C GLY A 137 -14.57 15.50 -7.48
N HIS A 138 -14.02 15.86 -8.64
CA HIS A 138 -13.98 14.97 -9.81
C HIS A 138 -12.90 13.86 -9.74
N TRP A 139 -11.89 13.98 -8.88
CA TRP A 139 -10.81 12.98 -8.77
C TRP A 139 -10.62 12.39 -7.35
N LEU A 140 -10.92 13.13 -6.28
CA LEU A 140 -10.86 12.64 -4.91
C LEU A 140 -11.68 11.37 -4.70
N GLY A 141 -12.84 11.27 -5.37
CA GLY A 141 -13.67 10.07 -5.36
C GLY A 141 -12.93 8.83 -5.84
N SER A 142 -12.08 8.94 -6.86
CA SER A 142 -11.27 7.83 -7.36
C SER A 142 -10.23 7.38 -6.33
N PHE A 143 -9.62 8.32 -5.62
CA PHE A 143 -8.68 8.04 -4.53
C PHE A 143 -9.40 7.36 -3.36
N ALA A 144 -10.57 7.86 -2.97
CA ALA A 144 -11.40 7.26 -1.92
C ALA A 144 -11.81 5.82 -2.26
N VAL A 145 -12.22 5.56 -3.51
CA VAL A 145 -12.54 4.20 -3.98
C VAL A 145 -11.31 3.29 -3.91
N TYR A 146 -10.13 3.76 -4.34
CA TYR A 146 -8.91 2.97 -4.25
C TYR A 146 -8.59 2.60 -2.80
N LEU A 147 -8.68 3.56 -1.88
CA LEU A 147 -8.47 3.35 -0.45
C LEU A 147 -9.49 2.38 0.16
N THR A 148 -10.80 2.63 -0.05
CA THR A 148 -11.86 1.87 0.62
C THR A 148 -12.02 0.45 0.08
N THR A 149 -11.71 0.21 -1.19
CA THR A 149 -11.71 -1.12 -1.78
C THR A 149 -10.42 -1.90 -1.53
N GLN A 150 -9.44 -1.32 -0.87
CA GLN A 150 -8.14 -1.94 -0.55
C GLN A 150 -7.44 -2.55 -1.77
N ARG A 151 -7.59 -1.94 -2.94
CA ARG A 151 -7.01 -2.43 -4.21
C ARG A 151 -5.50 -2.64 -4.12
N GLY A 152 -4.81 -1.79 -3.37
CA GLY A 152 -3.37 -1.90 -3.14
C GLY A 152 -2.95 -3.11 -2.30
N ILE A 153 -3.87 -3.74 -1.53
CA ILE A 153 -3.60 -4.81 -0.57
C ILE A 153 -4.03 -6.18 -1.11
N ALA A 154 -5.09 -6.24 -1.93
CA ALA A 154 -5.71 -7.48 -2.40
C ALA A 154 -4.75 -8.43 -3.14
N HIS A 155 -3.71 -7.91 -3.77
CA HIS A 155 -2.71 -8.72 -4.48
C HIS A 155 -1.75 -9.52 -3.58
N LEU A 156 -1.67 -9.22 -2.28
CA LEU A 156 -0.83 -9.97 -1.33
C LEU A 156 -1.54 -11.21 -0.79
N LYS A 157 -2.88 -11.21 -0.71
CA LYS A 157 -3.67 -12.34 -0.19
C LYS A 157 -3.70 -13.55 -1.12
N SER A 158 -3.44 -13.37 -2.42
CA SER A 158 -3.47 -14.45 -3.42
C SER A 158 -2.15 -15.23 -3.57
N ARG A 159 -1.05 -14.78 -2.96
CA ARG A 159 0.26 -15.47 -3.05
C ARG A 159 0.49 -16.52 -1.98
N ASP A 160 -0.25 -16.48 -0.88
CA ASP A 160 -0.09 -17.42 0.26
C ASP A 160 -1.09 -18.59 0.26
N GLN A 161 -2.08 -18.58 -0.65
CA GLN A 161 -2.92 -19.76 -0.84
C GLN A 161 -2.26 -20.65 -1.89
N GLY A 162 -1.44 -21.59 -1.39
CA GLY A 162 -0.84 -22.65 -2.17
C GLY A 162 -1.90 -23.34 -3.04
N ALA A 163 -1.55 -23.60 -4.30
CA ALA A 163 -2.38 -24.35 -5.22
C ALA A 163 -2.82 -25.67 -4.54
N PRO A 164 -4.08 -26.06 -4.62
CA PRO A 164 -4.50 -27.34 -4.12
C PRO A 164 -3.68 -28.45 -4.79
N PRO A 165 -3.32 -29.51 -4.07
CA PRO A 165 -2.54 -30.60 -4.64
C PRO A 165 -3.31 -31.17 -5.83
N SER A 166 -2.63 -31.26 -6.98
CA SER A 166 -3.16 -31.86 -8.19
C SER A 166 -3.54 -33.31 -7.88
N GLN A 167 -4.84 -33.60 -7.91
CA GLN A 167 -5.32 -34.99 -7.89
C GLN A 167 -4.95 -35.62 -9.22
N SER A 168 -3.98 -36.52 -9.19
CA SER A 168 -3.70 -37.40 -10.31
C SER A 168 -4.94 -38.24 -10.62
N PRO A 169 -5.35 -38.38 -11.87
CA PRO A 169 -6.44 -39.24 -12.22
C PRO A 169 -6.03 -40.70 -11.97
N THR A 170 -6.74 -41.35 -11.08
CA THR A 170 -6.64 -42.81 -10.87
C THR A 170 -7.15 -43.49 -12.12
N GLN A 171 -6.25 -44.13 -12.85
CA GLN A 171 -6.62 -45.06 -13.95
C GLN A 171 -7.28 -46.27 -13.32
N THR A 172 -8.60 -46.42 -13.50
CA THR A 172 -9.30 -47.67 -13.28
C THR A 172 -9.15 -48.51 -14.56
N HIS A 173 -8.28 -49.51 -14.50
CA HIS A 173 -8.31 -50.64 -15.43
C HIS A 173 -9.61 -51.42 -15.15
N GLY A 174 -10.53 -51.35 -16.07
CA GLY A 174 -11.68 -52.24 -16.13
C GLY A 174 -11.33 -53.43 -17.06
N ASP A 175 -11.21 -54.59 -16.46
CA ASP A 175 -11.08 -55.88 -17.17
C ASP A 175 -12.33 -56.13 -18.00
N LEU A 176 -12.10 -56.33 -19.32
CA LEU A 176 -13.08 -56.89 -20.22
C LEU A 176 -12.75 -58.38 -20.31
N GLU A 177 -13.46 -59.19 -19.56
CA GLU A 177 -13.49 -60.64 -19.77
C GLU A 177 -14.75 -61.05 -20.56
N ALA A 178 -14.52 -61.95 -21.48
CA ALA A 178 -15.38 -62.45 -22.55
C ALA A 178 -16.57 -63.24 -22.03
N ALA A 179 -17.68 -63.21 -22.79
CA ALA A 179 -18.55 -64.38 -22.91
C ALA A 179 -19.16 -64.44 -24.31
N ALA A 180 -18.75 -65.42 -25.06
CA ALA A 180 -19.38 -65.91 -26.28
C ALA A 180 -20.70 -66.66 -25.95
N ARG A 181 -21.74 -66.39 -26.69
CA ARG A 181 -22.61 -67.35 -27.39
C ARG A 181 -23.74 -66.58 -28.06
#